data_22ad976f8915d59e37ec5bde3f86aa9b
#
_entry.id   22ad976f8915d59e37ec5bde3f86aa9b
#
_cell.length_a   1.000
_cell.length_b   1.000
_cell.length_c   1.000
_cell.angle_alpha   90.00
_cell.angle_beta   90.00
_cell.angle_gamma   90.00
#
_symmetry.space_group_name_H-M   'P 1'
#
loop_
_entity.id
_entity.type
_entity.pdbx_description
1 polymer ?
#
loop_
_entity_poly.entity_id
_entity_poly.type
_entity_poly.pdbx_seq_one_letter_code
_entity_poly.pdbx_strand_id
1 'polypeptide(L)'
;MRAILVPTAAHDRMNAVLETALLAARRFDGYLEGFAVRPLITEYVPVDMVGGLTWTRDDIGDEQAIRVSREQFESFMAAREIARVRQEGAAGLGYGWLENASAGDTFVSSHARVFDMTVLGRPVSGQAEPSMATLEAVLFESGRPILIAPPTPPSRLGDTIAIAWNGSTETARATAFAMPFLQKAARVIVLTVEGGPLHEGPSGEQLARTLRLNGIAAEASTIRANRRSLGEIFLKTSASMGVDLLVKGAYTQSRLRQMIFGGTTSHILAEADIPVFMAH
;
A
#
# COMPACT_ATOMS: atom_id res chain seq x y z
N MET A 1 -3.84 -9.47 -11.30
CA MET A 1 -3.46 -8.21 -10.62
C MET A 1 -2.67 -7.37 -11.61
N ARG A 2 -3.39 -6.67 -12.48
CA ARG A 2 -2.80 -5.92 -13.59
C ARG A 2 -3.07 -4.41 -13.53
N ALA A 3 -4.20 -4.00 -12.97
CA ALA A 3 -4.55 -2.59 -12.85
C ALA A 3 -4.08 -2.05 -11.50
N ILE A 4 -3.10 -1.15 -11.50
CA ILE A 4 -2.44 -0.63 -10.32
C ILE A 4 -2.61 0.87 -10.26
N LEU A 5 -3.18 1.37 -9.16
CA LEU A 5 -3.35 2.79 -8.93
C LEU A 5 -2.15 3.35 -8.16
N VAL A 6 -1.67 4.51 -8.58
CA VAL A 6 -0.51 5.19 -7.98
C VAL A 6 -0.85 6.66 -7.72
N PRO A 7 -1.45 6.98 -6.57
CA PRO A 7 -1.60 8.36 -6.13
C PRO A 7 -0.23 9.01 -5.94
N THR A 8 0.01 10.13 -6.59
CA THR A 8 1.30 10.84 -6.56
C THR A 8 1.20 12.15 -5.80
N ALA A 9 2.26 12.49 -5.08
CA ALA A 9 2.42 13.77 -4.42
C ALA A 9 3.90 14.17 -4.46
N ALA A 10 4.19 15.46 -4.44
CA ALA A 10 5.57 15.95 -4.46
C ALA A 10 6.24 15.74 -3.10
N HIS A 11 7.00 14.65 -2.95
CA HIS A 11 7.84 14.38 -1.78
C HIS A 11 9.07 13.55 -2.16
N ASP A 12 10.09 13.57 -1.33
CA ASP A 12 11.40 12.94 -1.56
C ASP A 12 11.35 11.40 -1.70
N ARG A 13 10.33 10.76 -1.11
CA ARG A 13 10.13 9.30 -1.17
C ARG A 13 9.30 8.81 -2.37
N MET A 14 8.82 9.73 -3.23
CA MET A 14 7.98 9.34 -4.37
C MET A 14 8.69 8.37 -5.31
N ASN A 15 10.02 8.48 -5.44
CA ASN A 15 10.80 7.53 -6.24
C ASN A 15 10.68 6.07 -5.72
N ALA A 16 10.65 5.86 -4.41
CA ALA A 16 10.45 4.53 -3.84
C ALA A 16 9.04 3.98 -4.12
N VAL A 17 8.02 4.84 -4.10
CA VAL A 17 6.65 4.48 -4.48
C VAL A 17 6.58 4.04 -5.93
N LEU A 18 7.15 4.85 -6.83
CA LEU A 18 7.15 4.56 -8.27
C LEU A 18 7.92 3.29 -8.60
N GLU A 19 9.07 3.04 -7.95
CA GLU A 19 9.84 1.81 -8.15
C GLU A 19 9.08 0.58 -7.64
N THR A 20 8.44 0.68 -6.47
CA THR A 20 7.61 -0.39 -5.93
C THR A 20 6.43 -0.71 -6.86
N ALA A 21 5.76 0.32 -7.37
CA ALA A 21 4.66 0.17 -8.32
C ALA A 21 5.12 -0.48 -9.63
N LEU A 22 6.27 -0.05 -10.16
CA LEU A 22 6.83 -0.59 -11.39
C LEU A 22 7.25 -2.06 -11.25
N LEU A 23 7.87 -2.44 -10.13
CA LEU A 23 8.20 -3.84 -9.84
C LEU A 23 6.94 -4.71 -9.82
N ALA A 24 5.87 -4.22 -9.19
CA ALA A 24 4.59 -4.92 -9.19
C ALA A 24 4.00 -5.01 -10.61
N ALA A 25 4.00 -3.93 -11.37
CA ALA A 25 3.50 -3.93 -12.74
C ALA A 25 4.30 -4.87 -13.65
N ARG A 26 5.62 -4.88 -13.55
CA ARG A 26 6.48 -5.83 -14.30
C ARG A 26 6.17 -7.28 -13.96
N ARG A 27 5.92 -7.57 -12.68
CA ARG A 27 5.61 -8.94 -12.23
C ARG A 27 4.32 -9.48 -12.85
N PHE A 28 3.35 -8.61 -13.14
CA PHE A 28 2.04 -8.99 -13.65
C PHE A 28 1.76 -8.56 -15.09
N ASP A 29 2.74 -7.99 -15.78
CA ASP A 29 2.55 -7.40 -17.10
C ASP A 29 1.35 -6.42 -17.08
N GLY A 30 1.39 -5.48 -16.13
CA GLY A 30 0.27 -4.68 -15.72
C GLY A 30 0.34 -3.22 -16.15
N TYR A 31 -0.73 -2.50 -15.84
CA TYR A 31 -0.95 -1.09 -16.12
C TYR A 31 -0.88 -0.26 -14.84
N LEU A 32 -0.17 0.86 -14.90
CA LEU A 32 -0.04 1.83 -13.83
C LEU A 32 -0.85 3.08 -14.17
N GLU A 33 -1.79 3.48 -13.33
CA GLU A 33 -2.47 4.76 -13.44
C GLU A 33 -1.97 5.72 -12.37
N GLY A 34 -1.32 6.80 -12.78
CA GLY A 34 -0.89 7.88 -11.92
C GLY A 34 -1.89 9.04 -11.91
N PHE A 35 -1.99 9.74 -10.79
CA PHE A 35 -2.68 11.03 -10.68
C PHE A 35 -2.16 11.80 -9.48
N ALA A 36 -2.24 13.13 -9.53
CA ALA A 36 -1.83 13.96 -8.41
C ALA A 36 -2.89 13.95 -7.29
N VAL A 37 -2.47 13.62 -6.07
CA VAL A 37 -3.31 13.79 -4.87
C VAL A 37 -3.47 15.28 -4.59
N ARG A 38 -4.70 15.69 -4.35
CA ARG A 38 -5.06 17.07 -4.01
C ARG A 38 -5.69 17.10 -2.63
N PRO A 39 -5.12 17.82 -1.66
CA PRO A 39 -5.75 17.95 -0.35
C PRO A 39 -7.09 18.69 -0.45
N LEU A 40 -8.07 18.27 0.37
CA LEU A 40 -9.25 19.08 0.60
C LEU A 40 -8.88 20.18 1.60
N ILE A 41 -8.70 21.38 1.12
CA ILE A 41 -8.54 22.54 2.00
C ILE A 41 -9.94 22.99 2.44
N THR A 42 -10.38 22.55 3.60
CA THR A 42 -11.55 23.08 4.29
C THR A 42 -11.10 24.27 5.14
N GLU A 43 -10.97 25.44 4.55
CA GLU A 43 -10.87 26.65 5.36
C GLU A 43 -12.25 26.99 5.93
N TYR A 44 -12.42 26.82 7.22
CA TYR A 44 -13.49 27.44 7.97
C TYR A 44 -13.14 28.93 8.09
N VAL A 45 -13.65 29.75 7.19
CA VAL A 45 -13.64 31.21 7.36
C VAL A 45 -14.82 31.55 8.27
N PRO A 46 -14.60 32.14 9.47
CA PRO A 46 -15.69 32.72 10.24
C PRO A 46 -16.32 33.82 9.40
N VAL A 47 -17.57 33.65 9.02
CA VAL A 47 -18.33 34.71 8.32
C VAL A 47 -18.69 35.74 9.35
N ASP A 48 -17.89 36.78 9.49
CA ASP A 48 -18.32 38.02 10.09
C ASP A 48 -19.31 38.70 9.15
N MET A 49 -20.41 39.13 9.70
CA MET A 49 -21.64 39.59 9.00
C MET A 49 -21.48 40.88 8.21
N VAL A 50 -20.34 41.22 7.66
CA VAL A 50 -20.18 42.42 6.82
C VAL A 50 -19.24 42.17 5.63
N GLY A 51 -19.79 42.04 4.45
CA GLY A 51 -19.08 42.13 3.19
C GLY A 51 -18.52 40.80 2.67
N GLY A 52 -19.13 40.27 1.61
CA GLY A 52 -18.66 39.09 0.92
C GLY A 52 -17.25 39.26 0.38
N LEU A 53 -16.29 38.59 1.01
CA LEU A 53 -14.97 38.32 0.45
C LEU A 53 -14.99 36.90 -0.09
N THR A 54 -15.07 36.77 -1.41
CA THR A 54 -14.73 35.55 -2.12
C THR A 54 -13.21 35.37 -2.02
N TRP A 55 -12.75 34.45 -1.18
CA TRP A 55 -11.36 34.01 -1.21
C TRP A 55 -11.19 33.10 -2.42
N THR A 56 -10.39 33.55 -3.36
CA THR A 56 -9.87 32.68 -4.39
C THR A 56 -8.93 31.67 -3.71
N ARG A 57 -9.33 30.41 -3.73
CA ARG A 57 -8.46 29.26 -3.52
C ARG A 57 -7.16 29.55 -4.28
N ASP A 58 -6.03 29.18 -3.72
CA ASP A 58 -4.74 29.26 -4.41
C ASP A 58 -4.67 28.15 -5.48
N ASP A 59 -5.49 28.30 -6.54
CA ASP A 59 -5.55 27.37 -7.65
C ASP A 59 -4.20 27.28 -8.38
N ILE A 60 -3.37 28.33 -8.29
CA ILE A 60 -2.04 28.37 -8.91
C ILE A 60 -1.08 27.37 -8.21
N GLY A 61 -1.10 27.30 -6.88
CA GLY A 61 -0.28 26.34 -6.13
C GLY A 61 -0.70 24.91 -6.39
N ASP A 62 -2.00 24.65 -6.47
CA ASP A 62 -2.56 23.35 -6.81
C ASP A 62 -2.15 22.90 -8.23
N GLU A 63 -2.28 23.78 -9.22
CA GLU A 63 -1.89 23.49 -10.61
C GLU A 63 -0.40 23.20 -10.75
N GLN A 64 0.44 23.95 -10.04
CA GLN A 64 1.88 23.69 -10.04
C GLN A 64 2.23 22.33 -9.38
N ALA A 65 1.62 22.00 -8.27
CA ALA A 65 1.81 20.70 -7.60
C ALA A 65 1.38 19.54 -8.49
N ILE A 66 0.24 19.66 -9.18
CA ILE A 66 -0.24 18.66 -10.15
C ILE A 66 0.77 18.49 -11.28
N ARG A 67 1.26 19.60 -11.85
CA ARG A 67 2.25 19.55 -12.94
C ARG A 67 3.55 18.88 -12.49
N VAL A 68 4.09 19.26 -11.34
CA VAL A 68 5.31 18.66 -10.80
C VAL A 68 5.13 17.15 -10.56
N SER A 69 4.02 16.72 -9.96
CA SER A 69 3.71 15.31 -9.73
C SER A 69 3.60 14.54 -11.04
N ARG A 70 2.97 15.11 -12.05
CA ARG A 70 2.86 14.52 -13.39
C ARG A 70 4.22 14.39 -14.07
N GLU A 71 4.99 15.47 -14.10
CA GLU A 71 6.33 15.50 -14.70
C GLU A 71 7.25 14.46 -14.04
N GLN A 72 7.19 14.33 -12.71
CA GLN A 72 7.93 13.31 -11.97
C GLN A 72 7.51 11.89 -12.38
N PHE A 73 6.21 11.62 -12.44
CA PHE A 73 5.67 10.31 -12.81
C PHE A 73 6.03 9.96 -14.27
N GLU A 74 5.73 10.84 -15.23
CA GLU A 74 5.98 10.60 -16.65
C GLU A 74 7.49 10.49 -16.96
N SER A 75 8.33 11.33 -16.33
CA SER A 75 9.79 11.25 -16.48
C SER A 75 10.35 9.94 -15.90
N PHE A 76 9.81 9.49 -14.76
CA PHE A 76 10.18 8.18 -14.19
C PHE A 76 9.86 7.03 -15.14
N MET A 77 8.68 7.04 -15.76
CA MET A 77 8.26 6.01 -16.72
C MET A 77 9.08 6.07 -18.01
N ALA A 78 9.33 7.26 -18.54
CA ALA A 78 10.16 7.46 -19.73
C ALA A 78 11.61 6.98 -19.54
N ALA A 79 12.21 7.28 -18.38
CA ALA A 79 13.58 6.83 -18.05
C ALA A 79 13.70 5.30 -17.95
N ARG A 80 12.59 4.58 -17.83
CA ARG A 80 12.52 3.11 -17.76
C ARG A 80 11.90 2.47 -18.99
N GLU A 81 11.72 3.27 -20.06
CA GLU A 81 11.17 2.85 -21.36
C GLU A 81 9.76 2.24 -21.25
N ILE A 82 8.97 2.69 -20.27
CA ILE A 82 7.58 2.24 -20.13
C ILE A 82 6.70 3.07 -21.06
N ALA A 83 5.92 2.40 -21.91
CA ALA A 83 5.06 3.06 -22.88
C ALA A 83 3.79 3.64 -22.21
N ARG A 84 3.39 4.84 -22.66
CA ARG A 84 2.07 5.37 -22.32
C ARG A 84 1.00 4.63 -23.13
N VAL A 85 0.00 4.07 -22.43
CA VAL A 85 -1.14 3.41 -23.09
C VAL A 85 -2.08 4.47 -23.64
N ARG A 86 -2.32 4.41 -24.94
CA ARG A 86 -3.19 5.36 -25.68
C ARG A 86 -4.53 4.78 -26.09
N GLN A 87 -4.67 3.46 -26.01
CA GLN A 87 -5.89 2.75 -26.40
C GLN A 87 -6.28 1.73 -25.33
N GLU A 88 -7.56 1.65 -25.03
CA GLU A 88 -8.11 0.60 -24.16
C GLU A 88 -7.85 -0.78 -24.79
N GLY A 89 -7.47 -1.74 -23.95
CA GLY A 89 -7.21 -3.13 -24.38
C GLY A 89 -5.79 -3.39 -24.90
N ALA A 90 -4.87 -2.43 -24.85
CA ALA A 90 -3.46 -2.71 -25.08
C ALA A 90 -2.96 -3.70 -24.02
N ALA A 91 -2.51 -4.89 -24.47
CA ALA A 91 -1.89 -5.88 -23.59
C ALA A 91 -0.47 -5.45 -23.25
N GLY A 92 -0.04 -5.71 -22.01
CA GLY A 92 1.33 -5.53 -21.61
C GLY A 92 1.56 -4.39 -20.59
N LEU A 93 2.83 -4.27 -20.22
CA LEU A 93 3.28 -3.26 -19.28
C LEU A 93 3.13 -1.85 -19.87
N GLY A 94 2.43 -0.97 -19.15
CA GLY A 94 2.22 0.40 -19.61
C GLY A 94 1.70 1.31 -18.51
N TYR A 95 1.56 2.59 -18.81
CA TYR A 95 1.04 3.56 -17.86
C TYR A 95 0.05 4.53 -18.50
N GLY A 96 -0.75 5.16 -17.64
CA GLY A 96 -1.59 6.31 -17.93
C GLY A 96 -1.51 7.36 -16.84
N TRP A 97 -2.07 8.51 -17.13
CA TRP A 97 -2.21 9.61 -16.21
C TRP A 97 -3.66 10.08 -16.21
N LEU A 98 -4.30 10.08 -15.04
CA LEU A 98 -5.65 10.61 -14.87
C LEU A 98 -5.59 12.14 -14.75
N GLU A 99 -6.12 12.80 -15.75
CA GLU A 99 -6.32 14.24 -15.72
C GLU A 99 -7.50 14.59 -14.79
N ASN A 100 -7.50 15.77 -14.24
CA ASN A 100 -8.64 16.33 -13.48
C ASN A 100 -9.15 15.46 -12.33
N ALA A 101 -8.25 14.76 -11.61
CA ALA A 101 -8.61 14.04 -10.40
C ALA A 101 -9.25 15.00 -9.39
N SER A 102 -10.34 14.56 -8.76
CA SER A 102 -10.99 15.36 -7.71
C SER A 102 -10.13 15.42 -6.45
N ALA A 103 -10.32 16.48 -5.66
CA ALA A 103 -9.59 16.61 -4.39
C ALA A 103 -10.15 15.68 -3.30
N GLY A 104 -9.28 15.31 -2.35
CA GLY A 104 -9.62 14.63 -1.12
C GLY A 104 -9.48 13.12 -1.15
N ASP A 105 -9.30 12.56 0.06
CA ASP A 105 -9.08 11.12 0.27
C ASP A 105 -10.26 10.25 -0.16
N THR A 106 -11.49 10.80 -0.10
CA THR A 106 -12.71 10.12 -0.57
C THR A 106 -12.65 9.85 -2.09
N PHE A 107 -12.07 10.76 -2.87
CA PHE A 107 -11.85 10.50 -4.29
C PHE A 107 -10.86 9.36 -4.47
N VAL A 108 -9.71 9.42 -3.79
CA VAL A 108 -8.67 8.39 -3.89
C VAL A 108 -9.22 7.00 -3.55
N SER A 109 -9.94 6.88 -2.41
CA SER A 109 -10.52 5.62 -1.97
C SER A 109 -11.62 5.09 -2.91
N SER A 110 -12.47 5.95 -3.43
CA SER A 110 -13.54 5.55 -4.35
C SER A 110 -12.99 5.15 -5.72
N HIS A 111 -12.00 5.88 -6.23
CA HIS A 111 -11.34 5.56 -7.50
C HIS A 111 -10.56 4.23 -7.42
N ALA A 112 -9.94 3.95 -6.28
CA ALA A 112 -9.23 2.70 -6.02
C ALA A 112 -10.09 1.43 -6.14
N ARG A 113 -11.43 1.53 -6.04
CA ARG A 113 -12.35 0.38 -6.09
C ARG A 113 -12.29 -0.42 -7.39
N VAL A 114 -11.91 0.21 -8.50
CA VAL A 114 -11.84 -0.43 -9.82
C VAL A 114 -10.43 -0.93 -10.16
N PHE A 115 -9.45 -0.73 -9.28
CA PHE A 115 -8.08 -1.23 -9.45
C PHE A 115 -7.87 -2.51 -8.64
N ASP A 116 -6.88 -3.30 -9.03
CA ASP A 116 -6.52 -4.51 -8.29
C ASP A 116 -5.81 -4.21 -6.97
N MET A 117 -5.04 -3.12 -6.92
CA MET A 117 -4.40 -2.59 -5.73
C MET A 117 -3.99 -1.13 -5.92
N THR A 118 -3.75 -0.44 -4.80
CA THR A 118 -3.16 0.91 -4.78
C THR A 118 -1.78 0.87 -4.16
N VAL A 119 -0.80 1.53 -4.78
CA VAL A 119 0.54 1.65 -4.23
C VAL A 119 0.69 3.03 -3.58
N LEU A 120 1.06 3.05 -2.31
CA LEU A 120 1.19 4.26 -1.50
C LEU A 120 2.56 4.31 -0.83
N GLY A 121 3.03 5.53 -0.57
CA GLY A 121 4.20 5.73 0.27
C GLY A 121 3.91 5.46 1.75
N ARG A 122 4.94 5.13 2.51
CA ARG A 122 4.86 4.99 3.96
C ARG A 122 4.72 6.38 4.61
N PRO A 123 3.64 6.64 5.36
CA PRO A 123 3.48 7.89 6.08
C PRO A 123 4.62 8.16 7.08
N VAL A 124 4.98 9.42 7.25
CA VAL A 124 6.05 9.87 8.14
C VAL A 124 5.50 10.87 9.12
N SER A 125 5.81 10.66 10.40
CA SER A 125 5.40 11.61 11.45
C SER A 125 5.96 13.01 11.18
N GLY A 126 5.10 14.01 11.20
CA GLY A 126 5.49 15.42 10.98
C GLY A 126 5.63 15.83 9.50
N GLN A 127 5.35 14.94 8.55
CA GLN A 127 5.28 15.27 7.12
C GLN A 127 3.82 15.19 6.64
N ALA A 128 3.44 16.10 5.73
CA ALA A 128 2.09 16.10 5.14
C ALA A 128 1.90 14.91 4.18
N GLU A 129 2.95 14.57 3.43
CA GLU A 129 2.94 13.49 2.44
C GLU A 129 4.12 12.52 2.64
N PRO A 130 3.93 11.22 2.46
CA PRO A 130 2.66 10.51 2.19
C PRO A 130 1.68 10.62 3.36
N SER A 131 0.41 10.91 3.05
CA SER A 131 -0.63 11.17 4.05
C SER A 131 -1.13 9.87 4.71
N MET A 132 -1.23 9.90 6.04
CA MET A 132 -1.88 8.83 6.80
C MET A 132 -3.38 8.76 6.48
N ALA A 133 -4.04 9.91 6.29
CA ALA A 133 -5.47 9.97 5.98
C ALA A 133 -5.78 9.31 4.63
N THR A 134 -4.97 9.56 3.61
CA THR A 134 -5.09 8.88 2.31
C THR A 134 -4.91 7.36 2.43
N LEU A 135 -3.89 6.92 3.20
CA LEU A 135 -3.65 5.50 3.43
C LEU A 135 -4.85 4.83 4.11
N GLU A 136 -5.36 5.44 5.18
CA GLU A 136 -6.54 4.93 5.91
C GLU A 136 -7.79 4.90 5.02
N ALA A 137 -8.07 5.97 4.28
CA ALA A 137 -9.22 6.04 3.38
C ALA A 137 -9.17 4.91 2.33
N VAL A 138 -8.02 4.71 1.68
CA VAL A 138 -7.87 3.63 0.69
C VAL A 138 -8.00 2.27 1.35
N LEU A 139 -7.36 2.03 2.50
CA LEU A 139 -7.39 0.74 3.19
C LEU A 139 -8.80 0.33 3.65
N PHE A 140 -9.57 1.28 4.17
CA PHE A 140 -10.89 0.99 4.77
C PHE A 140 -12.08 1.16 3.81
N GLU A 141 -11.95 2.01 2.79
CA GLU A 141 -13.10 2.41 1.98
C GLU A 141 -13.03 1.95 0.52
N SER A 142 -11.86 1.46 0.06
CA SER A 142 -11.74 0.98 -1.33
C SER A 142 -12.22 -0.47 -1.50
N GLY A 143 -12.18 -1.30 -0.44
CA GLY A 143 -12.40 -2.75 -0.55
C GLY A 143 -11.30 -3.46 -1.34
N ARG A 144 -10.15 -2.82 -1.54
CA ARG A 144 -8.99 -3.32 -2.29
C ARG A 144 -7.74 -3.30 -1.42
N PRO A 145 -6.76 -4.16 -1.72
CA PRO A 145 -5.51 -4.16 -0.99
C PRO A 145 -4.65 -2.94 -1.33
N ILE A 146 -3.78 -2.58 -0.39
CA ILE A 146 -2.74 -1.59 -0.60
C ILE A 146 -1.36 -2.24 -0.56
N LEU A 147 -0.44 -1.71 -1.36
CA LEU A 147 0.98 -2.02 -1.30
C LEU A 147 1.73 -0.77 -0.83
N ILE A 148 2.32 -0.85 0.35
CA ILE A 148 3.03 0.26 0.98
C ILE A 148 4.50 0.16 0.60
N ALA A 149 5.00 1.18 -0.06
CA ALA A 149 6.41 1.29 -0.44
C ALA A 149 7.30 1.56 0.77
N PRO A 150 8.48 0.95 0.85
CA PRO A 150 9.49 1.26 1.86
C PRO A 150 10.08 2.67 1.62
N PRO A 151 10.88 3.22 2.57
CA PRO A 151 11.46 4.56 2.42
C PRO A 151 12.51 4.64 1.30
N THR A 152 13.14 3.53 0.97
CA THR A 152 14.14 3.40 -0.11
C THR A 152 13.60 2.51 -1.22
N PRO A 153 13.94 2.80 -2.49
CA PRO A 153 13.48 1.97 -3.62
C PRO A 153 13.90 0.51 -3.46
N PRO A 154 12.95 -0.44 -3.48
CA PRO A 154 13.28 -1.86 -3.39
C PRO A 154 13.88 -2.36 -4.72
N SER A 155 14.81 -3.31 -4.63
CA SER A 155 15.39 -3.96 -5.82
C SER A 155 14.62 -5.20 -6.27
N ARG A 156 13.77 -5.75 -5.40
CA ARG A 156 12.98 -6.97 -5.62
C ARG A 156 11.61 -6.84 -4.97
N LEU A 157 10.64 -7.60 -5.46
CA LEU A 157 9.29 -7.60 -4.92
C LEU A 157 8.61 -8.97 -5.15
N GLY A 158 8.37 -9.69 -4.07
CA GLY A 158 7.52 -10.88 -4.06
C GLY A 158 8.23 -12.17 -4.50
N ASP A 159 9.55 -12.26 -4.43
CA ASP A 159 10.28 -13.51 -4.65
C ASP A 159 10.27 -14.38 -3.40
N THR A 160 10.49 -13.77 -2.23
CA THR A 160 10.33 -14.42 -0.92
C THR A 160 9.30 -13.62 -0.11
N ILE A 161 8.15 -14.24 0.13
CA ILE A 161 7.00 -13.58 0.77
C ILE A 161 6.80 -14.13 2.17
N ALA A 162 6.67 -13.24 3.17
CA ALA A 162 6.20 -13.62 4.49
C ALA A 162 4.73 -13.22 4.67
N ILE A 163 3.93 -14.10 5.27
CA ILE A 163 2.57 -13.83 5.70
C ILE A 163 2.57 -13.75 7.23
N ALA A 164 2.30 -12.56 7.79
CA ALA A 164 2.18 -12.37 9.24
C ALA A 164 0.83 -12.91 9.72
N TRP A 165 0.77 -14.21 10.00
CA TRP A 165 -0.46 -14.93 10.29
C TRP A 165 -0.83 -14.87 11.78
N ASN A 166 -2.06 -14.47 12.08
CA ASN A 166 -2.63 -14.46 13.43
C ASN A 166 -4.02 -15.10 13.52
N GLY A 167 -4.50 -15.76 12.45
CA GLY A 167 -5.81 -16.43 12.41
C GLY A 167 -6.99 -15.48 12.15
N SER A 168 -6.77 -14.17 12.01
CA SER A 168 -7.87 -13.20 11.81
C SER A 168 -8.43 -13.18 10.40
N THR A 169 -9.65 -12.67 10.26
CA THR A 169 -10.32 -12.48 8.97
C THR A 169 -9.58 -11.52 8.06
N GLU A 170 -8.96 -10.47 8.62
CA GLU A 170 -8.19 -9.47 7.87
C GLU A 170 -6.93 -10.09 7.28
N THR A 171 -6.23 -10.96 8.05
CA THR A 171 -5.06 -11.68 7.51
C THR A 171 -5.48 -12.70 6.46
N ALA A 172 -6.64 -13.35 6.63
CA ALA A 172 -7.19 -14.26 5.62
C ALA A 172 -7.53 -13.51 4.33
N ARG A 173 -8.16 -12.32 4.41
CA ARG A 173 -8.41 -11.45 3.23
C ARG A 173 -7.12 -10.99 2.57
N ALA A 174 -6.15 -10.49 3.36
CA ALA A 174 -4.86 -10.07 2.82
C ALA A 174 -4.17 -11.21 2.07
N THR A 175 -4.21 -12.44 2.62
CA THR A 175 -3.69 -13.64 1.95
C THR A 175 -4.43 -13.93 0.65
N ALA A 176 -5.76 -13.85 0.65
CA ALA A 176 -6.57 -14.07 -0.55
C ALA A 176 -6.28 -13.04 -1.66
N PHE A 177 -6.17 -11.76 -1.30
CA PHE A 177 -5.78 -10.72 -2.26
C PHE A 177 -4.34 -10.87 -2.75
N ALA A 178 -3.43 -11.38 -1.91
CA ALA A 178 -2.04 -11.61 -2.28
C ALA A 178 -1.82 -12.85 -3.15
N MET A 179 -2.83 -13.71 -3.37
CA MET A 179 -2.68 -14.95 -4.15
C MET A 179 -1.92 -14.80 -5.47
N PRO A 180 -2.13 -13.75 -6.28
CA PRO A 180 -1.33 -13.56 -7.49
C PRO A 180 0.17 -13.40 -7.23
N PHE A 181 0.57 -12.74 -6.14
CA PHE A 181 1.96 -12.66 -5.71
C PHE A 181 2.47 -14.03 -5.22
N LEU A 182 1.68 -14.69 -4.36
CA LEU A 182 2.04 -15.98 -3.76
C LEU A 182 2.26 -17.06 -4.82
N GLN A 183 1.44 -17.07 -5.89
CA GLN A 183 1.57 -18.02 -7.01
C GLN A 183 2.85 -17.83 -7.84
N LYS A 184 3.42 -16.62 -7.82
CA LYS A 184 4.67 -16.30 -8.54
C LYS A 184 5.89 -16.29 -7.63
N ALA A 185 5.72 -16.47 -6.32
CA ALA A 185 6.81 -16.47 -5.36
C ALA A 185 7.66 -17.74 -5.46
N ALA A 186 8.97 -17.60 -5.30
CA ALA A 186 9.87 -18.73 -5.16
C ALA A 186 9.72 -19.39 -3.79
N ARG A 187 9.38 -18.60 -2.75
CA ARG A 187 9.22 -19.07 -1.37
C ARG A 187 8.16 -18.27 -0.64
N VAL A 188 7.26 -18.96 0.08
CA VAL A 188 6.26 -18.34 0.94
C VAL A 188 6.42 -18.86 2.37
N ILE A 189 6.48 -17.96 3.35
CA ILE A 189 6.69 -18.28 4.75
C ILE A 189 5.49 -17.77 5.55
N VAL A 190 4.73 -18.67 6.16
CA VAL A 190 3.65 -18.31 7.08
C VAL A 190 4.23 -18.13 8.48
N LEU A 191 4.42 -16.88 8.89
CA LEU A 191 4.99 -16.53 10.19
C LEU A 191 3.90 -16.39 11.25
N THR A 192 4.03 -17.17 12.34
CA THR A 192 3.16 -17.08 13.53
C THR A 192 4.03 -16.75 14.75
N VAL A 193 3.56 -15.88 15.63
CA VAL A 193 4.27 -15.54 16.88
C VAL A 193 3.57 -16.21 18.05
N GLU A 194 4.25 -17.14 18.70
CA GLU A 194 3.77 -17.84 19.90
C GLU A 194 3.72 -16.85 21.09
N GLY A 195 2.58 -16.83 21.81
CA GLY A 195 2.34 -15.87 22.91
C GLY A 195 1.91 -14.46 22.45
N GLY A 196 1.76 -14.26 21.15
CA GLY A 196 1.10 -13.08 20.60
C GLY A 196 -0.43 -13.17 20.64
N PRO A 197 -1.14 -12.09 20.31
CA PRO A 197 -2.58 -12.13 20.18
C PRO A 197 -2.97 -12.98 18.97
N LEU A 198 -3.27 -14.23 19.24
CA LEU A 198 -3.83 -15.17 18.28
C LEU A 198 -5.35 -15.11 18.39
N HIS A 199 -6.03 -15.07 17.26
CA HIS A 199 -7.46 -15.33 17.20
C HIS A 199 -7.70 -16.85 17.23
N GLU A 200 -8.77 -17.28 17.84
CA GLU A 200 -9.23 -18.68 17.68
C GLU A 200 -9.44 -18.93 16.18
N GLY A 201 -8.70 -19.89 15.64
CA GLY A 201 -8.74 -20.15 14.22
C GLY A 201 -7.63 -21.09 13.75
N PRO A 202 -7.49 -21.25 12.43
CA PRO A 202 -6.52 -22.17 11.85
C PRO A 202 -5.08 -21.72 12.14
N SER A 203 -4.24 -22.69 12.40
CA SER A 203 -2.80 -22.48 12.62
C SER A 203 -2.08 -22.03 11.34
N GLY A 204 -0.86 -21.49 11.50
CA GLY A 204 0.01 -21.19 10.36
C GLY A 204 0.33 -22.41 9.49
N GLU A 205 0.45 -23.60 10.09
CA GLU A 205 0.65 -24.86 9.34
C GLU A 205 -0.59 -25.23 8.50
N GLN A 206 -1.80 -25.01 9.02
CA GLN A 206 -3.01 -25.24 8.25
C GLN A 206 -3.10 -24.29 7.04
N LEU A 207 -2.73 -23.01 7.20
CA LEU A 207 -2.63 -22.09 6.08
C LEU A 207 -1.54 -22.53 5.08
N ALA A 208 -0.33 -22.83 5.54
CA ALA A 208 0.74 -23.30 4.67
C ALA A 208 0.33 -24.56 3.88
N ARG A 209 -0.35 -25.50 4.53
CA ARG A 209 -0.93 -26.69 3.85
C ARG A 209 -1.91 -26.28 2.75
N THR A 210 -2.83 -25.33 3.03
CA THR A 210 -3.80 -24.85 2.04
C THR A 210 -3.12 -24.15 0.86
N LEU A 211 -2.07 -23.38 1.12
CA LEU A 211 -1.27 -22.76 0.06
C LEU A 211 -0.56 -23.80 -0.80
N ARG A 212 0.00 -24.86 -0.20
CA ARG A 212 0.61 -26.00 -0.94
C ARG A 212 -0.41 -26.74 -1.80
N LEU A 213 -1.66 -26.89 -1.34
CA LEU A 213 -2.75 -27.45 -2.17
C LEU A 213 -3.08 -26.58 -3.41
N ASN A 214 -2.76 -25.29 -3.36
CA ASN A 214 -2.84 -24.37 -4.50
C ASN A 214 -1.52 -24.29 -5.31
N GLY A 215 -0.59 -25.21 -5.12
CA GLY A 215 0.68 -25.25 -5.85
C GLY A 215 1.73 -24.25 -5.40
N ILE A 216 1.55 -23.59 -4.25
CA ILE A 216 2.47 -22.58 -3.72
C ILE A 216 3.52 -23.24 -2.81
N ALA A 217 4.80 -22.90 -3.00
CA ALA A 217 5.89 -23.35 -2.16
C ALA A 217 5.85 -22.67 -0.77
N ALA A 218 4.96 -23.15 0.12
CA ALA A 218 4.70 -22.55 1.41
C ALA A 218 5.16 -23.43 2.57
N GLU A 219 5.79 -22.80 3.56
CA GLU A 219 6.19 -23.38 4.83
C GLU A 219 5.67 -22.54 6.00
N ALA A 220 5.44 -23.17 7.15
CA ALA A 220 5.08 -22.47 8.38
C ALA A 220 6.32 -22.30 9.27
N SER A 221 6.44 -21.15 9.91
CA SER A 221 7.47 -20.84 10.89
C SER A 221 6.85 -20.19 12.12
N THR A 222 7.09 -20.79 13.29
CA THR A 222 6.61 -20.23 14.56
C THR A 222 7.77 -19.62 15.33
N ILE A 223 7.59 -18.38 15.74
CA ILE A 223 8.60 -17.58 16.44
C ILE A 223 8.12 -17.32 17.86
N ARG A 224 9.02 -17.39 18.83
CA ARG A 224 8.70 -17.06 20.23
C ARG A 224 8.83 -15.56 20.47
N ALA A 225 7.82 -14.98 21.15
CA ALA A 225 7.85 -13.59 21.57
C ALA A 225 8.85 -13.38 22.72
N ASN A 226 10.05 -12.90 22.41
CA ASN A 226 11.11 -12.62 23.38
C ASN A 226 11.07 -11.16 23.82
N ARG A 227 10.09 -10.72 24.64
CA ARG A 227 9.97 -9.35 25.19
C ARG A 227 10.00 -8.19 24.15
N ARG A 228 9.94 -8.49 22.88
CA ARG A 228 9.93 -7.52 21.77
C ARG A 228 8.51 -7.27 21.30
N SER A 229 8.28 -6.14 20.64
CA SER A 229 7.00 -5.90 19.98
C SER A 229 6.81 -6.88 18.82
N LEU A 230 5.57 -7.27 18.54
CA LEU A 230 5.26 -8.18 17.44
C LEU A 230 5.71 -7.61 16.09
N GLY A 231 5.58 -6.30 15.88
CA GLY A 231 6.04 -5.64 14.67
C GLY A 231 7.56 -5.79 14.49
N GLU A 232 8.33 -5.56 15.56
CA GLU A 232 9.79 -5.77 15.54
C GLU A 232 10.17 -7.23 15.23
N ILE A 233 9.45 -8.20 15.82
CA ILE A 233 9.69 -9.62 15.57
C ILE A 233 9.45 -9.95 14.09
N PHE A 234 8.30 -9.53 13.52
CA PHE A 234 8.00 -9.78 12.12
C PHE A 234 9.05 -9.17 11.20
N LEU A 235 9.44 -7.91 11.40
CA LEU A 235 10.41 -7.23 10.55
C LEU A 235 11.81 -7.86 10.65
N LYS A 236 12.31 -8.12 11.85
CA LYS A 236 13.63 -8.77 12.05
C LYS A 236 13.67 -10.17 11.47
N THR A 237 12.62 -10.96 11.67
CA THR A 237 12.55 -12.31 11.10
C THR A 237 12.46 -12.26 9.59
N SER A 238 11.63 -11.36 9.04
CA SER A 238 11.56 -11.16 7.59
C SER A 238 12.92 -10.82 6.99
N ALA A 239 13.65 -9.89 7.61
CA ALA A 239 14.99 -9.50 7.17
C ALA A 239 15.96 -10.69 7.21
N SER A 240 15.97 -11.49 8.30
CA SER A 240 16.87 -12.67 8.45
C SER A 240 16.54 -13.78 7.46
N MET A 241 15.33 -13.85 6.94
CA MET A 241 14.88 -14.85 5.97
C MET A 241 14.93 -14.35 4.51
N GLY A 242 15.42 -13.13 4.28
CA GLY A 242 15.53 -12.54 2.94
C GLY A 242 14.17 -12.22 2.31
N VAL A 243 13.15 -11.92 3.12
CA VAL A 243 11.80 -11.54 2.67
C VAL A 243 11.86 -10.21 1.95
N ASP A 244 11.20 -10.14 0.80
CA ASP A 244 11.09 -8.93 -0.02
C ASP A 244 9.63 -8.44 -0.20
N LEU A 245 8.67 -9.12 0.44
CA LEU A 245 7.29 -8.67 0.57
C LEU A 245 6.67 -9.24 1.85
N LEU A 246 6.15 -8.37 2.72
CA LEU A 246 5.39 -8.76 3.90
C LEU A 246 3.89 -8.63 3.63
N VAL A 247 3.14 -9.74 3.72
CA VAL A 247 1.67 -9.76 3.65
C VAL A 247 1.09 -9.74 5.05
N LYS A 248 0.17 -8.82 5.31
CA LYS A 248 -0.41 -8.60 6.64
C LYS A 248 -1.85 -8.14 6.56
N GLY A 249 -2.71 -8.64 7.44
CA GLY A 249 -4.04 -8.04 7.70
C GLY A 249 -3.90 -6.72 8.46
N ALA A 250 -4.77 -5.78 8.18
CA ALA A 250 -4.85 -4.53 8.91
C ALA A 250 -6.02 -4.56 9.90
N TYR A 251 -5.74 -4.20 11.16
CA TYR A 251 -6.78 -3.94 12.18
C TYR A 251 -7.76 -5.09 12.47
N THR A 252 -7.40 -5.98 13.36
CA THR A 252 -8.22 -7.13 13.78
C THR A 252 -9.33 -6.81 14.79
N GLN A 253 -9.53 -5.56 15.18
CA GLN A 253 -10.61 -5.16 16.05
C GLN A 253 -11.29 -3.91 15.50
N SER A 254 -12.61 -3.94 15.45
CA SER A 254 -13.53 -2.83 15.13
C SER A 254 -13.44 -1.69 16.15
N ARG A 255 -12.26 -1.15 16.37
CA ARG A 255 -12.11 0.06 17.17
C ARG A 255 -12.19 1.25 16.24
N LEU A 256 -13.38 1.86 16.24
CA LEU A 256 -13.69 3.26 15.93
C LEU A 256 -12.53 4.04 15.28
N ARG A 257 -12.83 4.65 14.15
CA ARG A 257 -12.03 5.61 13.35
C ARG A 257 -11.21 6.67 14.13
N GLN A 258 -11.16 6.60 15.45
CA GLN A 258 -10.50 7.58 16.33
C GLN A 258 -9.38 7.03 17.21
N MET A 259 -9.08 5.74 17.15
CA MET A 259 -7.97 5.17 17.93
C MET A 259 -6.96 4.48 17.01
N ILE A 260 -6.06 5.29 16.47
CA ILE A 260 -4.63 5.07 16.22
C ILE A 260 -4.22 3.58 16.33
N PHE A 261 -3.82 3.03 15.21
CA PHE A 261 -2.97 1.86 14.95
C PHE A 261 -2.70 0.94 16.15
N GLY A 262 -3.13 -0.31 16.07
CA GLY A 262 -2.66 -1.36 16.97
C GLY A 262 -1.13 -1.43 16.92
N GLY A 263 -0.44 -1.59 18.03
CA GLY A 263 1.01 -1.46 18.16
C GLY A 263 1.83 -2.21 17.11
N THR A 264 1.36 -3.37 16.63
CA THR A 264 2.03 -4.13 15.56
C THR A 264 1.94 -3.42 14.22
N THR A 265 0.77 -2.91 13.83
CA THR A 265 0.58 -2.22 12.53
C THR A 265 1.34 -0.90 12.52
N SER A 266 1.23 -0.10 13.58
CA SER A 266 1.98 1.14 13.73
C SER A 266 3.49 0.92 13.62
N HIS A 267 4.01 -0.10 14.29
CA HIS A 267 5.43 -0.40 14.25
C HIS A 267 5.89 -0.80 12.85
N ILE A 268 5.12 -1.68 12.16
CA ILE A 268 5.44 -2.08 10.79
C ILE A 268 5.37 -0.88 9.84
N LEU A 269 4.35 -0.03 9.95
CA LEU A 269 4.24 1.19 9.14
C LEU A 269 5.37 2.18 9.43
N ALA A 270 5.89 2.25 10.67
CA ALA A 270 6.99 3.14 11.02
C ALA A 270 8.35 2.62 10.57
N GLU A 271 8.59 1.30 10.64
CA GLU A 271 9.94 0.73 10.61
C GLU A 271 10.22 -0.23 9.43
N ALA A 272 9.21 -0.60 8.61
CA ALA A 272 9.44 -1.57 7.54
C ALA A 272 10.37 -1.02 6.44
N ASP A 273 11.45 -1.72 6.14
CA ASP A 273 12.38 -1.44 5.04
C ASP A 273 12.09 -2.28 3.78
N ILE A 274 11.03 -3.06 3.82
CA ILE A 274 10.53 -3.87 2.70
C ILE A 274 9.10 -3.46 2.38
N PRO A 275 8.62 -3.68 1.15
CA PRO A 275 7.22 -3.49 0.80
C PRO A 275 6.27 -4.28 1.69
N VAL A 276 5.14 -3.66 2.06
CA VAL A 276 4.11 -4.27 2.89
C VAL A 276 2.78 -4.30 2.15
N PHE A 277 2.24 -5.49 1.92
CA PHE A 277 0.92 -5.68 1.31
C PHE A 277 -0.13 -5.84 2.41
N MET A 278 -1.13 -4.99 2.39
CA MET A 278 -2.16 -4.96 3.44
C MET A 278 -3.57 -4.96 2.87
N ALA A 279 -4.49 -5.59 3.62
CA ALA A 279 -5.94 -5.49 3.41
C ALA A 279 -6.69 -5.49 4.75
N HIS A 280 -7.88 -4.93 4.75
CA HIS A 280 -8.80 -4.90 5.89
C HIS A 280 -10.08 -5.70 5.58
#